data_b7d0f6283b44875c15b3da01f4d8b7ff
#
_entry.id   b7d0f6283b44875c15b3da01f4d8b7ff
#
_cell.length_a   1.000
_cell.length_b   1.000
_cell.length_c   1.000
_cell.angle_alpha   90.00
_cell.angle_beta   90.00
_cell.angle_gamma   90.00
#
_symmetry.space_group_name_H-M   'P 1'
#
loop_
_entity.id
_entity.type
_entity.pdbx_description
1 polymer ?
#
loop_
_entity_poly.entity_id
_entity_poly.type
_entity_poly.pdbx_seq_one_letter_code
_entity_poly.pdbx_strand_id
1 'polypeptide(L)'
;MVWPFLTIYTSEKLLLPMAAVTSLMTFNSVSGFVASIAAGSLVDYFGRKGIMVVGLFGSAVVYLGYIFAVDYWQFGLLMFASGMFGPLYRVGTDAILADMVPPEGRAQAYSLFRMGRNVGVALGPILGGLVLSRTYNIGFMIAAIALASFGLIIMLFLRETLQKQENARRETLQDQLRVLSQALKNKVFVRMVGSFTLMEICATLMWVILAVYAKQNYGIQESRYSWIPTTNALMVIFLQVGITRITQKYPETKVMPVGAAFYPVAMILVAISGSFWGFLLAMVVMTFGELITAPTATAFVANLAPPDQRGRYLGFFGLAWYVALSVGPMSAGFLTDSISIHAPWYAGAIIGVVSVVAFLSLRKFEPTETKLA
;
A
#
# COMPACT_ATOMS: atom_id res chain seq x y z
N MET A 1 -4.51 -8.13 9.42
CA MET A 1 -5.39 -8.31 10.58
C MET A 1 -5.65 -6.98 11.31
N VAL A 2 -4.67 -6.29 11.87
CA VAL A 2 -4.84 -5.12 12.73
C VAL A 2 -4.92 -3.80 11.97
N TRP A 3 -4.19 -3.64 10.88
CA TRP A 3 -4.01 -2.38 10.16
C TRP A 3 -5.31 -1.62 9.84
N PRO A 4 -6.38 -2.23 9.31
CA PRO A 4 -7.62 -1.50 9.01
C PRO A 4 -8.33 -0.94 10.26
N PHE A 5 -8.03 -1.48 11.43
CA PHE A 5 -8.67 -1.12 12.69
C PHE A 5 -7.81 -0.21 13.57
N LEU A 6 -6.55 0.04 13.17
CA LEU A 6 -5.61 0.81 13.98
C LEU A 6 -6.07 2.26 14.16
N THR A 7 -6.67 2.85 13.13
CA THR A 7 -7.24 4.20 13.19
C THR A 7 -8.43 4.27 14.16
N ILE A 8 -9.27 3.22 14.20
CA ILE A 8 -10.36 3.13 15.17
C ILE A 8 -9.77 3.08 16.59
N TYR A 9 -8.83 2.16 16.84
CA TYR A 9 -8.21 1.99 18.15
C TYR A 9 -7.56 3.27 18.66
N THR A 10 -6.78 3.95 17.82
CA THR A 10 -6.12 5.20 18.21
C THR A 10 -7.11 6.32 18.48
N SER A 11 -8.17 6.41 17.67
CA SER A 11 -9.24 7.40 17.87
C SER A 11 -10.00 7.18 19.18
N GLU A 12 -10.37 5.93 19.49
CA GLU A 12 -11.08 5.59 20.74
C GLU A 12 -10.20 5.74 21.97
N LYS A 13 -8.89 5.47 21.87
CA LYS A 13 -7.98 5.51 23.01
C LYS A 13 -7.50 6.93 23.32
N LEU A 14 -7.24 7.74 22.29
CA LEU A 14 -6.69 9.06 22.46
C LEU A 14 -7.76 10.14 22.67
N LEU A 15 -8.98 9.93 22.16
CA LEU A 15 -10.09 10.90 22.18
C LEU A 15 -9.69 12.28 21.64
N LEU A 16 -8.78 12.30 20.66
CA LEU A 16 -8.29 13.50 19.99
C LEU A 16 -9.07 13.79 18.71
N PRO A 17 -9.01 15.04 18.19
CA PRO A 17 -9.54 15.38 16.86
C PRO A 17 -9.03 14.43 15.78
N MET A 18 -9.83 14.20 14.74
CA MET A 18 -9.49 13.25 13.67
C MET A 18 -8.19 13.63 12.95
N ALA A 19 -7.92 14.92 12.77
CA ALA A 19 -6.67 15.42 12.22
C ALA A 19 -5.44 14.95 13.02
N ALA A 20 -5.50 14.95 14.35
CA ALA A 20 -4.41 14.45 15.17
C ALA A 20 -4.27 12.93 15.05
N VAL A 21 -5.37 12.17 15.04
CA VAL A 21 -5.32 10.72 14.88
C VAL A 21 -4.74 10.33 13.52
N THR A 22 -5.17 10.98 12.46
CA THR A 22 -4.73 10.66 11.09
C THR A 22 -3.31 11.15 10.79
N SER A 23 -2.81 12.19 11.48
CA SER A 23 -1.42 12.62 11.37
C SER A 23 -0.41 11.55 11.84
N LEU A 24 -0.84 10.61 12.69
CA LEU A 24 -0.03 9.44 13.06
C LEU A 24 0.33 8.58 11.83
N MET A 25 -0.52 8.54 10.79
CA MET A 25 -0.21 7.85 9.54
C MET A 25 0.94 8.52 8.79
N THR A 26 1.11 9.83 8.94
CA THR A 26 2.24 10.57 8.37
C THR A 26 3.57 10.12 8.97
N PHE A 27 3.64 9.86 10.29
CA PHE A 27 4.86 9.30 10.92
C PHE A 27 5.23 7.95 10.29
N ASN A 28 4.25 7.07 10.09
CA ASN A 28 4.48 5.78 9.43
C ASN A 28 4.91 5.94 7.97
N SER A 29 4.27 6.83 7.24
CA SER A 29 4.53 7.03 5.82
C SER A 29 5.89 7.64 5.56
N VAL A 30 6.27 8.68 6.30
CA VAL A 30 7.56 9.35 6.17
C VAL A 30 8.71 8.38 6.49
N SER A 31 8.61 7.65 7.61
CA SER A 31 9.61 6.66 7.97
C SER A 31 9.65 5.49 6.97
N GLY A 32 8.50 5.03 6.48
CA GLY A 32 8.41 3.98 5.47
C GLY A 32 8.97 4.40 4.11
N PHE A 33 8.76 5.65 3.72
CA PHE A 33 9.37 6.23 2.53
C PHE A 33 10.90 6.20 2.61
N VAL A 34 11.47 6.72 3.70
CA VAL A 34 12.92 6.73 3.93
C VAL A 34 13.47 5.30 4.02
N ALA A 35 12.81 4.45 4.80
CA ALA A 35 13.21 3.05 4.97
C ALA A 35 13.15 2.26 3.65
N SER A 36 12.16 2.51 2.79
CA SER A 36 12.06 1.84 1.48
C SER A 36 13.23 2.18 0.56
N ILE A 37 13.71 3.42 0.59
CA ILE A 37 14.90 3.83 -0.18
C ILE A 37 16.16 3.18 0.39
N ALA A 38 16.30 3.15 1.72
CA ALA A 38 17.49 2.59 2.37
C ALA A 38 17.52 1.06 2.37
N ALA A 39 16.34 0.40 2.33
CA ALA A 39 16.21 -1.05 2.51
C ALA A 39 17.01 -1.85 1.47
N GLY A 40 17.08 -1.40 0.22
CA GLY A 40 17.87 -2.06 -0.82
C GLY A 40 19.35 -2.14 -0.43
N SER A 41 19.96 -1.01 -0.07
CA SER A 41 21.37 -0.95 0.36
C SER A 41 21.62 -1.74 1.65
N LEU A 42 20.66 -1.72 2.60
CA LEU A 42 20.76 -2.47 3.84
C LEU A 42 20.74 -3.98 3.60
N VAL A 43 19.85 -4.44 2.71
CA VAL A 43 19.73 -5.85 2.31
C VAL A 43 21.00 -6.34 1.63
N ASP A 44 21.64 -5.52 0.82
CA ASP A 44 22.91 -5.84 0.12
C ASP A 44 24.12 -5.77 1.05
N TYR A 45 24.04 -5.00 2.15
CA TYR A 45 25.15 -4.87 3.10
C TYR A 45 25.10 -5.91 4.22
N PHE A 46 23.94 -6.07 4.88
CA PHE A 46 23.77 -6.91 6.05
C PHE A 46 23.28 -8.32 5.73
N GLY A 47 22.87 -8.60 4.48
CA GLY A 47 22.27 -9.86 4.04
C GLY A 47 20.73 -9.82 4.03
N ARG A 48 20.19 -10.64 3.13
CA ARG A 48 18.73 -10.71 2.89
C ARG A 48 18.00 -11.23 4.14
N LYS A 49 18.45 -12.38 4.64
CA LYS A 49 17.87 -13.04 5.82
C LYS A 49 17.92 -12.17 7.06
N GLY A 50 19.09 -11.59 7.38
CA GLY A 50 19.30 -10.78 8.58
C GLY A 50 18.32 -9.59 8.64
N ILE A 51 18.20 -8.85 7.55
CA ILE A 51 17.32 -7.68 7.45
C ILE A 51 15.84 -8.07 7.55
N MET A 52 15.42 -9.20 6.94
CA MET A 52 14.04 -9.70 7.08
C MET A 52 13.70 -10.04 8.53
N VAL A 53 14.61 -10.71 9.22
CA VAL A 53 14.44 -11.09 10.63
C VAL A 53 14.32 -9.85 11.51
N VAL A 54 15.19 -8.84 11.32
CA VAL A 54 15.10 -7.55 12.02
C VAL A 54 13.77 -6.85 11.74
N GLY A 55 13.32 -6.82 10.49
CA GLY A 55 12.03 -6.23 10.11
C GLY A 55 10.84 -6.90 10.79
N LEU A 56 10.83 -8.23 10.87
CA LEU A 56 9.74 -9.00 11.48
C LEU A 56 9.72 -8.89 13.01
N PHE A 57 10.86 -9.08 13.67
CA PHE A 57 10.92 -8.94 15.13
C PHE A 57 10.70 -7.48 15.56
N GLY A 58 11.26 -6.50 14.85
CA GLY A 58 10.99 -5.09 15.09
C GLY A 58 9.50 -4.76 14.97
N SER A 59 8.84 -5.27 13.92
CA SER A 59 7.38 -5.13 13.77
C SER A 59 6.62 -5.81 14.91
N ALA A 60 7.03 -7.00 15.37
CA ALA A 60 6.41 -7.69 16.49
C ALA A 60 6.50 -6.85 17.79
N VAL A 61 7.65 -6.26 18.07
CA VAL A 61 7.85 -5.36 19.22
C VAL A 61 6.95 -4.14 19.12
N VAL A 62 6.82 -3.54 17.94
CA VAL A 62 5.91 -2.41 17.71
C VAL A 62 4.46 -2.79 18.02
N TYR A 63 3.98 -3.96 17.55
CA TYR A 63 2.62 -4.40 17.85
C TYR A 63 2.40 -4.64 19.35
N LEU A 64 3.38 -5.17 20.09
CA LEU A 64 3.31 -5.25 21.55
C LEU A 64 3.30 -3.85 22.18
N GLY A 65 4.08 -2.93 21.65
CA GLY A 65 4.13 -1.54 22.12
C GLY A 65 2.76 -0.84 22.09
N TYR A 66 1.92 -1.09 21.08
CA TYR A 66 0.58 -0.49 21.00
C TYR A 66 -0.31 -0.85 22.20
N ILE A 67 -0.09 -1.97 22.87
CA ILE A 67 -0.85 -2.37 24.07
C ILE A 67 -0.59 -1.37 25.21
N PHE A 68 0.65 -0.91 25.35
CA PHE A 68 1.12 -0.05 26.43
C PHE A 68 1.07 1.44 26.10
N ALA A 69 0.93 1.81 24.83
CA ALA A 69 0.86 3.20 24.43
C ALA A 69 -0.42 3.88 24.97
N VAL A 70 -0.28 5.03 25.59
CA VAL A 70 -1.39 5.78 26.21
C VAL A 70 -1.51 7.22 25.70
N ASP A 71 -0.47 7.76 25.08
CA ASP A 71 -0.45 9.14 24.59
C ASP A 71 -0.07 9.22 23.09
N TYR A 72 -0.32 10.40 22.51
CA TYR A 72 -0.09 10.68 21.08
C TYR A 72 1.36 10.42 20.65
N TRP A 73 2.34 10.80 21.45
CA TRP A 73 3.75 10.69 21.07
C TRP A 73 4.24 9.24 21.10
N GLN A 74 3.73 8.43 22.04
CA GLN A 74 4.01 6.99 22.07
C GLN A 74 3.44 6.30 20.83
N PHE A 75 2.20 6.63 20.44
CA PHE A 75 1.64 6.17 19.17
C PHE A 75 2.45 6.66 17.98
N GLY A 76 2.87 7.93 17.97
CA GLY A 76 3.71 8.50 16.92
C GLY A 76 5.04 7.76 16.76
N LEU A 77 5.73 7.46 17.87
CA LEU A 77 6.98 6.69 17.89
C LEU A 77 6.77 5.27 17.34
N LEU A 78 5.70 4.59 17.77
CA LEU A 78 5.38 3.25 17.30
C LEU A 78 4.99 3.24 15.82
N MET A 79 4.24 4.22 15.34
CA MET A 79 3.92 4.40 13.94
C MET A 79 5.17 4.65 13.10
N PHE A 80 6.08 5.50 13.60
CA PHE A 80 7.37 5.74 12.97
C PHE A 80 8.20 4.44 12.89
N ALA A 81 8.31 3.72 13.98
CA ALA A 81 9.02 2.43 14.02
C ALA A 81 8.38 1.38 13.08
N SER A 82 7.04 1.31 13.02
CA SER A 82 6.32 0.44 12.10
C SER A 82 6.66 0.73 10.64
N GLY A 83 6.72 2.02 10.27
CA GLY A 83 7.14 2.44 8.93
C GLY A 83 8.57 2.03 8.61
N MET A 84 9.49 2.06 9.58
CA MET A 84 10.87 1.63 9.36
C MET A 84 11.00 0.12 9.13
N PHE A 85 10.32 -0.71 9.92
CA PHE A 85 10.50 -2.16 9.87
C PHE A 85 9.77 -2.84 8.73
N GLY A 86 8.60 -2.34 8.31
CA GLY A 86 7.79 -2.95 7.26
C GLY A 86 8.51 -3.14 5.90
N PRO A 87 9.17 -2.11 5.35
CA PRO A 87 9.92 -2.22 4.09
C PRO A 87 11.08 -3.20 4.13
N LEU A 88 11.74 -3.37 5.28
CA LEU A 88 12.91 -4.27 5.42
C LEU A 88 12.53 -5.72 5.09
N TYR A 89 11.42 -6.20 5.63
CA TYR A 89 10.92 -7.54 5.31
C TYR A 89 10.56 -7.66 3.83
N ARG A 90 9.85 -6.68 3.27
CA ARG A 90 9.36 -6.71 1.89
C ARG A 90 10.51 -6.76 0.89
N VAL A 91 11.48 -5.83 1.02
CA VAL A 91 12.62 -5.74 0.11
C VAL A 91 13.52 -6.98 0.23
N GLY A 92 13.74 -7.48 1.46
CA GLY A 92 14.48 -8.72 1.68
C GLY A 92 13.81 -9.94 1.02
N THR A 93 12.49 -10.05 1.09
CA THR A 93 11.73 -11.12 0.44
C THR A 93 11.85 -11.07 -1.08
N ASP A 94 11.71 -9.87 -1.66
CA ASP A 94 11.83 -9.69 -3.13
C ASP A 94 13.25 -10.05 -3.61
N ALA A 95 14.27 -9.69 -2.85
CA ALA A 95 15.66 -10.04 -3.15
C ALA A 95 15.91 -11.56 -3.07
N ILE A 96 15.45 -12.24 -2.02
CA ILE A 96 15.59 -13.69 -1.88
C ILE A 96 14.89 -14.44 -3.02
N LEU A 97 13.68 -14.03 -3.39
CA LEU A 97 12.97 -14.64 -4.53
C LEU A 97 13.77 -14.48 -5.83
N ALA A 98 14.36 -13.30 -6.06
CA ALA A 98 15.20 -13.06 -7.22
C ALA A 98 16.48 -13.91 -7.22
N ASP A 99 17.08 -14.16 -6.04
CA ASP A 99 18.29 -14.97 -5.89
C ASP A 99 18.03 -16.47 -6.05
N MET A 100 16.92 -16.96 -5.49
CA MET A 100 16.61 -18.41 -5.44
C MET A 100 15.97 -18.96 -6.71
N VAL A 101 15.31 -18.10 -7.51
CA VAL A 101 14.53 -18.53 -8.66
C VAL A 101 15.20 -18.08 -9.96
N PRO A 102 15.48 -19.02 -10.89
CA PRO A 102 15.98 -18.69 -12.22
C PRO A 102 15.08 -17.67 -12.94
N PRO A 103 15.64 -16.82 -13.83
CA PRO A 103 14.88 -15.75 -14.50
C PRO A 103 13.56 -16.22 -15.13
N GLU A 104 13.53 -17.41 -15.72
CA GLU A 104 12.37 -18.01 -16.41
C GLU A 104 11.22 -18.33 -15.46
N GLY A 105 11.53 -18.69 -14.19
CA GLY A 105 10.55 -19.04 -13.15
C GLY A 105 10.12 -17.89 -12.25
N ARG A 106 10.80 -16.74 -12.31
CA ARG A 106 10.57 -15.61 -11.38
C ARG A 106 9.13 -15.09 -11.41
N ALA A 107 8.56 -14.94 -12.60
CA ALA A 107 7.19 -14.46 -12.75
C ALA A 107 6.19 -15.37 -12.01
N GLN A 108 6.36 -16.70 -12.11
CA GLN A 108 5.51 -17.66 -11.42
C GLN A 108 5.72 -17.63 -9.91
N ALA A 109 6.97 -17.52 -9.42
CA ALA A 109 7.28 -17.43 -7.99
C ALA A 109 6.70 -16.17 -7.36
N TYR A 110 6.87 -15.00 -7.99
CA TYR A 110 6.25 -13.75 -7.53
C TYR A 110 4.73 -13.81 -7.55
N SER A 111 4.13 -14.48 -8.55
CA SER A 111 2.68 -14.68 -8.63
C SER A 111 2.17 -15.52 -7.46
N LEU A 112 2.85 -16.62 -7.15
CA LEU A 112 2.50 -17.51 -6.04
C LEU A 112 2.65 -16.78 -4.68
N PHE A 113 3.74 -16.05 -4.50
CA PHE A 113 3.97 -15.23 -3.31
C PHE A 113 2.88 -14.16 -3.14
N ARG A 114 2.53 -13.46 -4.22
CA ARG A 114 1.44 -12.48 -4.23
C ARG A 114 0.10 -13.12 -3.88
N MET A 115 -0.18 -14.33 -4.40
CA MET A 115 -1.41 -15.08 -4.07
C MET A 115 -1.46 -15.39 -2.57
N GLY A 116 -0.39 -15.89 -1.97
CA GLY A 116 -0.31 -16.14 -0.53
C GLY A 116 -0.54 -14.86 0.29
N ARG A 117 0.04 -13.74 -0.13
CA ARG A 117 -0.20 -12.43 0.51
C ARG A 117 -1.66 -12.01 0.41
N ASN A 118 -2.30 -12.19 -0.73
CA ASN A 118 -3.72 -11.86 -0.92
C ASN A 118 -4.64 -12.73 -0.07
N VAL A 119 -4.31 -14.01 0.13
CA VAL A 119 -5.02 -14.88 1.10
C VAL A 119 -4.91 -14.29 2.51
N GLY A 120 -3.73 -13.83 2.89
CA GLY A 120 -3.54 -13.14 4.18
C GLY A 120 -4.35 -11.84 4.30
N VAL A 121 -4.45 -11.06 3.22
CA VAL A 121 -5.29 -9.84 3.16
C VAL A 121 -6.79 -10.17 3.21
N ALA A 122 -7.22 -11.31 2.66
CA ALA A 122 -8.62 -11.75 2.73
C ALA A 122 -9.01 -12.24 4.12
N LEU A 123 -8.19 -13.10 4.73
CA LEU A 123 -8.48 -13.70 6.04
C LEU A 123 -8.17 -12.76 7.22
N GLY A 124 -7.17 -11.90 7.04
CA GLY A 124 -6.70 -11.00 8.10
C GLY A 124 -7.79 -10.12 8.70
N PRO A 125 -8.57 -9.35 7.93
CA PRO A 125 -9.64 -8.51 8.45
C PRO A 125 -10.77 -9.30 9.12
N ILE A 126 -11.14 -10.49 8.60
CA ILE A 126 -12.17 -11.33 9.23
C ILE A 126 -11.71 -11.75 10.63
N LEU A 127 -10.53 -12.35 10.73
CA LEU A 127 -9.95 -12.75 12.02
C LEU A 127 -9.75 -11.53 12.93
N GLY A 128 -9.27 -10.42 12.35
CA GLY A 128 -9.13 -9.16 13.05
C GLY A 128 -10.46 -8.64 13.60
N GLY A 129 -11.48 -8.55 12.77
CA GLY A 129 -12.79 -8.06 13.18
C GLY A 129 -13.43 -8.88 14.29
N LEU A 130 -13.31 -10.23 14.25
CA LEU A 130 -13.80 -11.12 15.29
C LEU A 130 -13.06 -10.96 16.64
N VAL A 131 -11.74 -10.79 16.60
CA VAL A 131 -10.91 -10.63 17.81
C VAL A 131 -11.00 -9.21 18.36
N LEU A 132 -10.88 -8.20 17.51
CA LEU A 132 -10.83 -6.79 17.89
C LEU A 132 -12.17 -6.25 18.38
N SER A 133 -13.29 -6.85 17.94
CA SER A 133 -14.62 -6.55 18.50
C SER A 133 -14.75 -6.89 19.99
N ARG A 134 -13.84 -7.74 20.52
CA ARG A 134 -13.79 -8.07 21.95
C ARG A 134 -12.73 -7.25 22.68
N THR A 135 -11.49 -7.27 22.18
CA THR A 135 -10.40 -6.50 22.74
C THR A 135 -9.25 -6.32 21.75
N TYR A 136 -8.78 -5.10 21.59
CA TYR A 136 -7.64 -4.76 20.74
C TYR A 136 -6.33 -5.37 21.23
N ASN A 137 -6.14 -5.50 22.56
CA ASN A 137 -4.91 -6.04 23.14
C ASN A 137 -4.63 -7.47 22.67
N ILE A 138 -5.65 -8.34 22.64
CA ILE A 138 -5.50 -9.70 22.11
C ILE A 138 -5.14 -9.67 20.62
N GLY A 139 -5.74 -8.77 19.84
CA GLY A 139 -5.42 -8.60 18.44
C GLY A 139 -3.95 -8.21 18.20
N PHE A 140 -3.42 -7.28 18.99
CA PHE A 140 -2.01 -6.90 18.94
C PHE A 140 -1.08 -8.04 19.37
N MET A 141 -1.42 -8.78 20.42
CA MET A 141 -0.66 -9.96 20.86
C MET A 141 -0.59 -11.04 19.77
N ILE A 142 -1.73 -11.39 19.15
CA ILE A 142 -1.78 -12.38 18.06
C ILE A 142 -0.93 -11.91 16.89
N ALA A 143 -1.02 -10.62 16.50
CA ALA A 143 -0.21 -10.07 15.42
C ALA A 143 1.28 -10.13 15.75
N ALA A 144 1.67 -9.77 16.97
CA ALA A 144 3.07 -9.83 17.42
C ALA A 144 3.60 -11.26 17.44
N ILE A 145 2.84 -12.22 17.98
CA ILE A 145 3.22 -13.64 18.00
C ILE A 145 3.35 -14.18 16.57
N ALA A 146 2.42 -13.86 15.67
CA ALA A 146 2.49 -14.31 14.29
C ALA A 146 3.73 -13.77 13.57
N LEU A 147 4.06 -12.48 13.74
CA LEU A 147 5.26 -11.87 13.16
C LEU A 147 6.55 -12.46 13.77
N ALA A 148 6.61 -12.64 15.08
CA ALA A 148 7.75 -13.23 15.75
C ALA A 148 7.95 -14.70 15.35
N SER A 149 6.86 -15.48 15.28
CA SER A 149 6.91 -16.89 14.82
C SER A 149 7.39 -16.97 13.37
N PHE A 150 6.91 -16.09 12.50
CA PHE A 150 7.36 -16.04 11.12
C PHE A 150 8.84 -15.63 11.04
N GLY A 151 9.26 -14.62 11.81
CA GLY A 151 10.67 -14.23 11.95
C GLY A 151 11.56 -15.39 12.43
N LEU A 152 11.08 -16.19 13.39
CA LEU A 152 11.77 -17.38 13.89
C LEU A 152 11.88 -18.48 12.81
N ILE A 153 10.82 -18.74 12.06
CA ILE A 153 10.84 -19.68 10.93
C ILE A 153 11.89 -19.25 9.90
N ILE A 154 11.90 -17.96 9.52
CA ILE A 154 12.92 -17.43 8.60
C ILE A 154 14.32 -17.58 9.21
N MET A 155 14.49 -17.26 10.48
CA MET A 155 15.79 -17.35 11.16
C MET A 155 16.32 -18.78 11.20
N LEU A 156 15.46 -19.78 11.40
CA LEU A 156 15.88 -21.18 11.52
C LEU A 156 16.02 -21.88 10.17
N PHE A 157 15.09 -21.67 9.23
CA PHE A 157 14.99 -22.50 8.02
C PHE A 157 15.48 -21.81 6.76
N LEU A 158 15.45 -20.47 6.67
CA LEU A 158 15.92 -19.78 5.49
C LEU A 158 17.45 -19.69 5.50
N ARG A 159 18.08 -20.01 4.36
CA ARG A 159 19.51 -19.81 4.17
C ARG A 159 19.78 -18.39 3.64
N GLU A 160 20.90 -17.79 4.06
CA GLU A 160 21.36 -16.53 3.49
C GLU A 160 21.70 -16.73 2.00
N THR A 161 21.17 -15.89 1.13
CA THR A 161 21.38 -15.99 -0.31
C THR A 161 22.41 -14.97 -0.83
N LEU A 162 22.82 -14.02 0.02
CA LEU A 162 23.82 -13.04 -0.37
C LEU A 162 25.14 -13.74 -0.71
N GLN A 163 25.45 -13.84 -2.00
CA GLN A 163 26.77 -14.21 -2.45
C GLN A 163 27.69 -12.98 -2.31
N LYS A 164 28.65 -13.04 -1.39
CA LYS A 164 29.71 -12.03 -1.30
C LYS A 164 30.57 -12.11 -2.55
N GLN A 165 30.15 -11.42 -3.61
CA GLN A 165 31.05 -11.14 -4.72
C GLN A 165 32.02 -10.06 -4.28
N GLU A 166 33.28 -10.41 -4.08
CA GLU A 166 34.36 -9.48 -3.65
C GLU A 166 34.53 -8.27 -4.57
N ASN A 167 34.07 -8.35 -5.82
CA ASN A 167 34.23 -7.30 -6.85
C ASN A 167 32.88 -6.69 -7.34
N ALA A 168 31.72 -7.04 -6.78
CA ALA A 168 30.48 -6.38 -7.16
C ALA A 168 30.47 -4.95 -6.60
N ARG A 169 30.44 -3.96 -7.48
CA ARG A 169 30.25 -2.57 -7.10
C ARG A 169 28.94 -2.44 -6.33
N ARG A 170 29.03 -2.27 -5.01
CA ARG A 170 27.88 -2.07 -4.14
C ARG A 170 27.20 -0.77 -4.52
N GLU A 171 25.92 -0.84 -4.81
CA GLU A 171 25.13 0.37 -5.07
C GLU A 171 25.08 1.22 -3.80
N THR A 172 25.54 2.44 -3.91
CA THR A 172 25.49 3.41 -2.83
C THR A 172 24.14 4.14 -2.83
N LEU A 173 23.75 4.71 -1.69
CA LEU A 173 22.61 5.61 -1.61
C LEU A 173 22.70 6.75 -2.64
N GLN A 174 23.92 7.22 -2.92
CA GLN A 174 24.17 8.25 -3.93
C GLN A 174 23.82 7.77 -5.34
N ASP A 175 24.13 6.51 -5.69
CA ASP A 175 23.74 5.93 -6.98
C ASP A 175 22.22 5.86 -7.13
N GLN A 176 21.50 5.47 -6.06
CA GLN A 176 20.04 5.45 -6.05
C GLN A 176 19.44 6.85 -6.20
N LEU A 177 19.95 7.84 -5.48
CA LEU A 177 19.52 9.24 -5.60
C LEU A 177 19.81 9.83 -6.98
N ARG A 178 20.94 9.44 -7.61
CA ARG A 178 21.28 9.84 -8.98
C ARG A 178 20.25 9.30 -9.99
N VAL A 179 19.90 8.02 -9.90
CA VAL A 179 18.86 7.42 -10.76
C VAL A 179 17.49 8.04 -10.50
N LEU A 180 17.13 8.30 -9.25
CA LEU A 180 15.92 9.04 -8.92
C LEU A 180 15.90 10.42 -9.58
N SER A 181 17.01 11.16 -9.51
CA SER A 181 17.10 12.47 -10.15
C SER A 181 16.96 12.41 -11.67
N GLN A 182 17.43 11.33 -12.31
CA GLN A 182 17.25 11.09 -13.74
C GLN A 182 15.81 10.72 -14.07
N ALA A 183 15.18 9.84 -13.28
CA ALA A 183 13.77 9.48 -13.43
C ALA A 183 12.85 10.71 -13.29
N LEU A 184 13.14 11.60 -12.35
CA LEU A 184 12.40 12.86 -12.16
C LEU A 184 12.56 13.86 -13.32
N LYS A 185 13.58 13.73 -14.17
CA LYS A 185 13.71 14.51 -15.42
C LYS A 185 12.80 13.97 -16.53
N ASN A 186 12.35 12.71 -16.44
CA ASN A 186 11.43 12.14 -17.41
C ASN A 186 10.00 12.64 -17.15
N LYS A 187 9.55 13.58 -17.97
CA LYS A 187 8.23 14.22 -17.82
C LYS A 187 7.07 13.22 -17.86
N VAL A 188 7.19 12.14 -18.62
CA VAL A 188 6.15 11.09 -18.72
C VAL A 188 6.09 10.31 -17.41
N PHE A 189 7.25 9.92 -16.88
CA PHE A 189 7.34 9.24 -15.60
C PHE A 189 6.76 10.07 -14.44
N VAL A 190 7.15 11.35 -14.35
CA VAL A 190 6.64 12.25 -13.29
C VAL A 190 5.13 12.43 -13.38
N ARG A 191 4.58 12.61 -14.60
CA ARG A 191 3.12 12.69 -14.79
C ARG A 191 2.42 11.39 -14.43
N MET A 192 2.99 10.26 -14.80
CA MET A 192 2.46 8.94 -14.45
C MET A 192 2.41 8.74 -12.93
N VAL A 193 3.54 8.98 -12.24
CA VAL A 193 3.61 8.87 -10.77
C VAL A 193 2.64 9.86 -10.11
N GLY A 194 2.58 11.10 -10.59
CA GLY A 194 1.64 12.12 -10.07
C GLY A 194 0.17 11.70 -10.23
N SER A 195 -0.21 11.23 -11.43
CA SER A 195 -1.58 10.74 -11.69
C SER A 195 -1.95 9.55 -10.78
N PHE A 196 -1.01 8.62 -10.62
CA PHE A 196 -1.20 7.46 -9.76
C PHE A 196 -1.27 7.84 -8.29
N THR A 197 -0.43 8.78 -7.82
CA THR A 197 -0.47 9.29 -6.44
C THR A 197 -1.83 9.93 -6.12
N LEU A 198 -2.40 10.72 -7.03
CA LEU A 198 -3.73 11.29 -6.86
C LEU A 198 -4.82 10.20 -6.71
N MET A 199 -4.73 9.14 -7.50
CA MET A 199 -5.62 7.99 -7.38
C MET A 199 -5.43 7.26 -6.05
N GLU A 200 -4.18 7.04 -5.64
CA GLU A 200 -3.84 6.38 -4.38
C GLU A 200 -4.30 7.18 -3.14
N ILE A 201 -4.41 8.51 -3.23
CA ILE A 201 -5.02 9.32 -2.16
C ILE A 201 -6.46 8.87 -1.93
N CYS A 202 -7.26 8.63 -2.99
CA CYS A 202 -8.62 8.08 -2.85
C CYS A 202 -8.58 6.68 -2.21
N ALA A 203 -7.66 5.82 -2.63
CA ALA A 203 -7.52 4.49 -2.05
C ALA A 203 -7.20 4.57 -0.54
N THR A 204 -6.30 5.47 -0.12
CA THR A 204 -5.94 5.62 1.29
C THR A 204 -7.12 6.07 2.16
N LEU A 205 -8.05 6.88 1.63
CA LEU A 205 -9.28 7.22 2.33
C LEU A 205 -10.13 5.97 2.62
N MET A 206 -10.29 5.09 1.65
CA MET A 206 -11.02 3.83 1.82
C MET A 206 -10.33 2.88 2.80
N TRP A 207 -9.01 2.80 2.77
CA TRP A 207 -8.25 1.87 3.60
C TRP A 207 -8.04 2.35 5.04
N VAL A 208 -7.99 3.66 5.27
CA VAL A 208 -7.62 4.24 6.58
C VAL A 208 -8.80 4.92 7.25
N ILE A 209 -9.58 5.71 6.51
CA ILE A 209 -10.62 6.56 7.07
C ILE A 209 -11.97 5.84 7.16
N LEU A 210 -12.31 5.01 6.16
CA LEU A 210 -13.64 4.40 6.08
C LEU A 210 -13.98 3.56 7.34
N ALA A 211 -13.00 2.88 7.93
CA ALA A 211 -13.22 2.05 9.11
C ALA A 211 -13.71 2.88 10.30
N VAL A 212 -13.01 3.96 10.61
CA VAL A 212 -13.37 4.85 11.72
C VAL A 212 -14.65 5.64 11.41
N TYR A 213 -14.80 6.11 10.16
CA TYR A 213 -16.00 6.79 9.68
C TYR A 213 -17.26 5.91 9.82
N ALA A 214 -17.20 4.66 9.38
CA ALA A 214 -18.31 3.70 9.47
C ALA A 214 -18.67 3.36 10.91
N LYS A 215 -17.66 3.22 11.79
CA LYS A 215 -17.92 2.90 13.20
C LYS A 215 -18.47 4.10 13.96
N GLN A 216 -17.82 5.25 13.89
CA GLN A 216 -18.18 6.41 14.73
C GLN A 216 -19.50 7.07 14.30
N ASN A 217 -19.79 7.13 12.99
CA ASN A 217 -20.97 7.86 12.51
C ASN A 217 -22.17 6.95 12.24
N TYR A 218 -21.95 5.63 12.01
CA TYR A 218 -23.03 4.71 11.63
C TYR A 218 -23.10 3.44 12.50
N GLY A 219 -22.27 3.34 13.54
CA GLY A 219 -22.30 2.24 14.51
C GLY A 219 -21.94 0.87 13.91
N ILE A 220 -21.22 0.84 12.77
CA ILE A 220 -20.81 -0.41 12.11
C ILE A 220 -19.64 -1.01 12.88
N GLN A 221 -19.90 -2.11 13.57
CA GLN A 221 -18.90 -2.82 14.38
C GLN A 221 -17.79 -3.43 13.50
N GLU A 222 -16.62 -3.66 14.08
CA GLU A 222 -15.40 -4.18 13.41
C GLU A 222 -15.66 -5.53 12.75
N SER A 223 -16.43 -6.41 13.40
CA SER A 223 -16.79 -7.72 12.86
C SER A 223 -17.57 -7.63 11.56
N ARG A 224 -18.48 -6.64 11.44
CA ARG A 224 -19.24 -6.39 10.23
C ARG A 224 -18.42 -5.62 9.20
N TYR A 225 -17.66 -4.61 9.64
CA TYR A 225 -16.78 -3.84 8.77
C TYR A 225 -15.73 -4.71 8.07
N SER A 226 -15.22 -5.75 8.74
CA SER A 226 -14.18 -6.63 8.21
C SER A 226 -14.54 -7.26 6.86
N TRP A 227 -15.81 -7.40 6.54
CA TRP A 227 -16.26 -7.91 5.24
C TRP A 227 -15.96 -6.95 4.08
N ILE A 228 -15.83 -5.65 4.34
CA ILE A 228 -15.53 -4.65 3.29
C ILE A 228 -14.13 -4.88 2.71
N PRO A 229 -13.03 -4.84 3.49
CA PRO A 229 -11.69 -5.14 2.95
C PRO A 229 -11.54 -6.59 2.49
N THR A 230 -12.27 -7.54 3.10
CA THR A 230 -12.29 -8.94 2.64
C THR A 230 -12.88 -9.07 1.25
N THR A 231 -13.96 -8.34 0.94
CA THR A 231 -14.55 -8.33 -0.41
C THR A 231 -13.55 -7.84 -1.45
N ASN A 232 -12.80 -6.77 -1.17
CA ASN A 232 -11.70 -6.34 -2.06
C ASN A 232 -10.72 -7.50 -2.32
N ALA A 233 -10.22 -8.13 -1.27
CA ALA A 233 -9.23 -9.21 -1.42
C ALA A 233 -9.77 -10.41 -2.20
N LEU A 234 -11.02 -10.81 -1.97
CA LEU A 234 -11.68 -11.88 -2.73
C LEU A 234 -11.84 -11.50 -4.21
N MET A 235 -12.28 -10.28 -4.51
CA MET A 235 -12.36 -9.79 -5.89
C MET A 235 -10.99 -9.80 -6.57
N VAL A 236 -9.93 -9.40 -5.88
CA VAL A 236 -8.55 -9.47 -6.42
C VAL A 236 -8.17 -10.92 -6.72
N ILE A 237 -8.43 -11.85 -5.80
CA ILE A 237 -8.09 -13.27 -6.00
C ILE A 237 -8.81 -13.86 -7.22
N PHE A 238 -10.11 -13.61 -7.35
CA PHE A 238 -10.92 -14.28 -8.36
C PHE A 238 -11.00 -13.54 -9.71
N LEU A 239 -10.93 -12.20 -9.70
CA LEU A 239 -11.19 -11.42 -10.91
C LEU A 239 -9.93 -10.87 -11.58
N GLN A 240 -8.80 -10.73 -10.85
CA GLN A 240 -7.58 -10.07 -11.36
C GLN A 240 -7.12 -10.65 -12.70
N VAL A 241 -7.01 -11.96 -12.81
CA VAL A 241 -6.49 -12.62 -14.03
C VAL A 241 -7.41 -12.35 -15.23
N GLY A 242 -8.73 -12.45 -15.01
CA GLY A 242 -9.72 -12.21 -16.07
C GLY A 242 -9.69 -10.77 -16.57
N ILE A 243 -9.69 -9.82 -15.64
CA ILE A 243 -9.66 -8.38 -15.98
C ILE A 243 -8.34 -8.02 -16.66
N THR A 244 -7.20 -8.52 -16.17
CA THR A 244 -5.89 -8.26 -16.79
C THR A 244 -5.83 -8.79 -18.21
N ARG A 245 -6.36 -9.99 -18.51
CA ARG A 245 -6.43 -10.54 -19.87
C ARG A 245 -7.23 -9.66 -20.83
N ILE A 246 -8.25 -8.96 -20.32
CA ILE A 246 -9.05 -8.03 -21.13
C ILE A 246 -8.29 -6.73 -21.34
N THR A 247 -7.76 -6.15 -20.28
CA THR A 247 -7.11 -4.83 -20.30
C THR A 247 -5.83 -4.82 -21.11
N GLN A 248 -5.06 -5.91 -21.11
CA GLN A 248 -3.83 -6.05 -21.91
C GLN A 248 -4.04 -5.96 -23.44
N LYS A 249 -5.29 -6.08 -23.92
CA LYS A 249 -5.60 -5.93 -25.34
C LYS A 249 -5.67 -4.46 -25.80
N TYR A 250 -5.60 -3.52 -24.86
CA TYR A 250 -5.75 -2.09 -25.12
C TYR A 250 -4.51 -1.33 -24.63
N PRO A 251 -4.18 -0.18 -25.24
CA PRO A 251 -3.09 0.67 -24.81
C PRO A 251 -3.25 1.10 -23.35
N GLU A 252 -2.18 1.05 -22.55
CA GLU A 252 -2.18 1.38 -21.12
C GLU A 252 -2.74 2.79 -20.85
N THR A 253 -2.42 3.76 -21.71
CA THR A 253 -2.88 5.15 -21.60
C THR A 253 -4.41 5.32 -21.81
N LYS A 254 -5.08 4.34 -22.44
CA LYS A 254 -6.54 4.30 -22.56
C LYS A 254 -7.18 3.55 -21.40
N VAL A 255 -6.51 2.53 -20.87
CA VAL A 255 -7.02 1.67 -19.80
C VAL A 255 -6.96 2.37 -18.45
N MET A 256 -5.83 3.03 -18.12
CA MET A 256 -5.64 3.68 -16.82
C MET A 256 -6.70 4.73 -16.48
N PRO A 257 -7.11 5.65 -17.38
CA PRO A 257 -8.17 6.60 -17.07
C PRO A 257 -9.52 5.93 -16.78
N VAL A 258 -9.82 4.80 -17.46
CA VAL A 258 -11.06 4.04 -17.22
C VAL A 258 -11.05 3.45 -15.82
N GLY A 259 -9.94 2.80 -15.41
CA GLY A 259 -9.82 2.30 -14.05
C GLY A 259 -9.83 3.40 -12.99
N ALA A 260 -9.15 4.53 -13.25
CA ALA A 260 -9.13 5.66 -12.34
C ALA A 260 -10.53 6.29 -12.13
N ALA A 261 -11.42 6.23 -13.13
CA ALA A 261 -12.78 6.77 -13.04
C ALA A 261 -13.67 6.07 -11.98
N PHE A 262 -13.34 4.85 -11.59
CA PHE A 262 -14.07 4.16 -10.52
C PHE A 262 -13.83 4.78 -9.14
N TYR A 263 -12.68 5.42 -8.91
CA TYR A 263 -12.34 6.00 -7.61
C TYR A 263 -13.24 7.18 -7.22
N PRO A 264 -13.45 8.23 -8.04
CA PRO A 264 -14.37 9.30 -7.69
C PRO A 264 -15.81 8.79 -7.52
N VAL A 265 -16.25 7.79 -8.29
CA VAL A 265 -17.57 7.16 -8.11
C VAL A 265 -17.65 6.50 -6.74
N ALA A 266 -16.64 5.73 -6.33
CA ALA A 266 -16.58 5.12 -5.01
C ALA A 266 -16.62 6.17 -3.88
N MET A 267 -15.88 7.29 -4.03
CA MET A 267 -15.91 8.38 -3.05
C MET A 267 -17.31 8.98 -2.90
N ILE A 268 -17.99 9.25 -4.00
CA ILE A 268 -19.39 9.75 -3.96
C ILE A 268 -20.32 8.74 -3.30
N LEU A 269 -20.19 7.45 -3.64
CA LEU A 269 -20.99 6.40 -2.99
C LEU A 269 -20.82 6.38 -1.48
N VAL A 270 -19.60 6.56 -0.95
CA VAL A 270 -19.39 6.68 0.50
C VAL A 270 -20.03 7.96 1.03
N ALA A 271 -19.87 9.10 0.35
CA ALA A 271 -20.39 10.39 0.79
C ALA A 271 -21.91 10.40 0.97
N ILE A 272 -22.64 9.72 0.09
CA ILE A 272 -24.12 9.69 0.09
C ILE A 272 -24.69 8.49 0.84
N SER A 273 -23.85 7.53 1.25
CA SER A 273 -24.30 6.32 1.93
C SER A 273 -24.23 6.46 3.45
N GLY A 274 -25.20 5.87 4.14
CA GLY A 274 -25.24 5.76 5.59
C GLY A 274 -25.33 4.30 6.06
N SER A 275 -24.93 3.33 5.25
CA SER A 275 -25.13 1.93 5.57
C SER A 275 -23.95 1.04 5.19
N PHE A 276 -23.87 -0.12 5.86
CA PHE A 276 -22.89 -1.15 5.52
C PHE A 276 -22.90 -1.53 4.03
N TRP A 277 -24.08 -1.71 3.46
CA TRP A 277 -24.22 -2.15 2.06
C TRP A 277 -23.73 -1.09 1.06
N GLY A 278 -23.94 0.18 1.37
CA GLY A 278 -23.42 1.26 0.53
C GLY A 278 -21.90 1.36 0.60
N PHE A 279 -21.31 1.21 1.79
CA PHE A 279 -19.84 1.17 1.94
C PHE A 279 -19.23 -0.06 1.27
N LEU A 280 -19.92 -1.21 1.34
CA LEU A 280 -19.52 -2.41 0.62
C LEU A 280 -19.56 -2.18 -0.90
N LEU A 281 -20.63 -1.58 -1.43
CA LEU A 281 -20.75 -1.24 -2.84
C LEU A 281 -19.64 -0.26 -3.28
N ALA A 282 -19.35 0.75 -2.47
CA ALA A 282 -18.25 1.68 -2.74
C ALA A 282 -16.90 0.95 -2.83
N MET A 283 -16.65 0.00 -1.93
CA MET A 283 -15.44 -0.85 -1.98
C MET A 283 -15.41 -1.70 -3.25
N VAL A 284 -16.51 -2.33 -3.63
CA VAL A 284 -16.63 -3.11 -4.87
C VAL A 284 -16.29 -2.24 -6.09
N VAL A 285 -16.86 -1.05 -6.17
CA VAL A 285 -16.61 -0.09 -7.26
C VAL A 285 -15.14 0.31 -7.31
N MET A 286 -14.56 0.70 -6.17
CA MET A 286 -13.13 1.05 -6.10
C MET A 286 -12.23 -0.13 -6.51
N THR A 287 -12.59 -1.35 -6.10
CA THR A 287 -11.83 -2.56 -6.42
C THR A 287 -11.78 -2.83 -7.93
N PHE A 288 -12.86 -2.58 -8.68
CA PHE A 288 -12.78 -2.63 -10.14
C PHE A 288 -11.76 -1.65 -10.70
N GLY A 289 -11.71 -0.43 -10.17
CA GLY A 289 -10.68 0.54 -10.52
C GLY A 289 -9.27 0.03 -10.25
N GLU A 290 -9.04 -0.57 -9.08
CA GLU A 290 -7.76 -1.16 -8.69
C GLU A 290 -7.35 -2.31 -9.62
N LEU A 291 -8.26 -3.25 -9.90
CA LEU A 291 -8.03 -4.39 -10.78
C LEU A 291 -7.63 -3.99 -12.20
N ILE A 292 -8.13 -2.87 -12.69
CA ILE A 292 -7.82 -2.31 -14.01
C ILE A 292 -6.51 -1.53 -13.96
N THR A 293 -6.36 -0.63 -12.99
CA THR A 293 -5.29 0.38 -13.03
C THR A 293 -3.96 -0.14 -12.48
N ALA A 294 -3.94 -0.91 -11.39
CA ALA A 294 -2.69 -1.28 -10.72
C ALA A 294 -1.75 -2.12 -11.60
N PRO A 295 -2.20 -3.21 -12.28
CA PRO A 295 -1.32 -3.97 -13.17
C PRO A 295 -0.92 -3.17 -14.40
N THR A 296 -1.83 -2.37 -14.96
CA THR A 296 -1.58 -1.55 -16.15
C THR A 296 -0.55 -0.46 -15.87
N ALA A 297 -0.67 0.22 -14.72
CA ALA A 297 0.28 1.24 -14.27
C ALA A 297 1.69 0.66 -14.05
N THR A 298 1.76 -0.52 -13.43
CA THR A 298 3.04 -1.23 -13.23
C THR A 298 3.69 -1.60 -14.56
N ALA A 299 2.90 -2.13 -15.51
CA ALA A 299 3.38 -2.46 -16.85
C ALA A 299 3.86 -1.21 -17.61
N PHE A 300 3.09 -0.12 -17.57
CA PHE A 300 3.47 1.15 -18.20
C PHE A 300 4.81 1.67 -17.68
N VAL A 301 5.01 1.68 -16.35
CA VAL A 301 6.27 2.13 -15.74
C VAL A 301 7.43 1.21 -16.10
N ALA A 302 7.21 -0.12 -16.12
CA ALA A 302 8.22 -1.09 -16.51
C ALA A 302 8.64 -0.95 -17.98
N ASN A 303 7.69 -0.61 -18.88
CA ASN A 303 7.94 -0.36 -20.29
C ASN A 303 8.63 1.00 -20.56
N LEU A 304 8.34 1.99 -19.72
CA LEU A 304 8.95 3.33 -19.82
C LEU A 304 10.42 3.33 -19.33
N ALA A 305 10.78 2.42 -18.43
CA ALA A 305 12.09 2.38 -17.81
C ALA A 305 13.15 1.76 -18.74
N PRO A 306 14.41 2.27 -18.75
CA PRO A 306 15.53 1.59 -19.37
C PRO A 306 15.67 0.16 -18.79
N PRO A 307 16.07 -0.84 -19.62
CA PRO A 307 16.11 -2.24 -19.21
C PRO A 307 16.95 -2.50 -17.93
N ASP A 308 18.06 -1.79 -17.78
CA ASP A 308 18.98 -1.84 -16.63
C ASP A 308 18.46 -1.10 -15.38
N GLN A 309 17.38 -0.31 -15.50
CA GLN A 309 16.84 0.53 -14.43
C GLN A 309 15.39 0.21 -14.06
N ARG A 310 14.76 -0.82 -14.67
CA ARG A 310 13.35 -1.17 -14.44
C ARG A 310 13.00 -1.33 -12.96
N GLY A 311 13.84 -2.04 -12.21
CA GLY A 311 13.62 -2.25 -10.78
C GLY A 311 13.59 -0.94 -9.99
N ARG A 312 14.47 0.00 -10.33
CA ARG A 312 14.54 1.32 -9.67
C ARG A 312 13.32 2.18 -10.00
N TYR A 313 12.91 2.23 -11.27
CA TYR A 313 11.70 2.96 -11.67
C TYR A 313 10.45 2.40 -10.98
N LEU A 314 10.31 1.09 -10.89
CA LEU A 314 9.22 0.45 -10.16
C LEU A 314 9.32 0.71 -8.64
N GLY A 315 10.52 0.74 -8.08
CA GLY A 315 10.73 1.12 -6.69
C GLY A 315 10.28 2.56 -6.42
N PHE A 316 10.68 3.52 -7.26
CA PHE A 316 10.25 4.91 -7.15
C PHE A 316 8.75 5.09 -7.38
N PHE A 317 8.16 4.33 -8.32
CA PHE A 317 6.73 4.30 -8.52
C PHE A 317 5.99 3.82 -7.26
N GLY A 318 6.54 2.81 -6.57
CA GLY A 318 5.99 2.32 -5.29
C GLY A 318 6.00 3.36 -4.16
N LEU A 319 6.83 4.40 -4.24
CA LEU A 319 6.84 5.49 -3.26
C LEU A 319 5.56 6.35 -3.31
N ALA A 320 4.83 6.32 -4.43
CA ALA A 320 3.54 7.01 -4.58
C ALA A 320 2.56 6.63 -3.45
N TRP A 321 2.56 5.36 -3.03
CA TRP A 321 1.75 4.89 -1.90
C TRP A 321 2.07 5.61 -0.60
N TYR A 322 3.35 5.81 -0.27
CA TYR A 322 3.74 6.50 0.97
C TYR A 322 3.36 7.99 0.94
N VAL A 323 3.48 8.63 -0.23
CA VAL A 323 3.01 10.02 -0.41
C VAL A 323 1.49 10.10 -0.20
N ALA A 324 0.74 9.20 -0.83
CA ALA A 324 -0.71 9.14 -0.68
C ALA A 324 -1.14 8.85 0.77
N LEU A 325 -0.47 7.92 1.44
CA LEU A 325 -0.75 7.55 2.83
C LEU A 325 -0.37 8.67 3.82
N SER A 326 0.57 9.55 3.46
CA SER A 326 0.89 10.73 4.26
C SER A 326 -0.15 11.83 4.09
N VAL A 327 -0.50 12.15 2.83
CA VAL A 327 -1.36 13.30 2.50
C VAL A 327 -2.84 12.98 2.67
N GLY A 328 -3.29 11.82 2.19
CA GLY A 328 -4.72 11.46 2.15
C GLY A 328 -5.38 11.45 3.53
N PRO A 329 -4.94 10.60 4.49
CA PRO A 329 -5.55 10.56 5.81
C PRO A 329 -5.43 11.87 6.58
N MET A 330 -4.27 12.56 6.51
CA MET A 330 -4.07 13.83 7.20
C MET A 330 -5.03 14.91 6.69
N SER A 331 -5.17 15.05 5.36
CA SER A 331 -6.14 15.99 4.77
C SER A 331 -7.58 15.61 5.10
N ALA A 332 -7.89 14.31 5.13
CA ALA A 332 -9.22 13.84 5.49
C ALA A 332 -9.57 14.15 6.95
N GLY A 333 -8.63 13.94 7.88
CA GLY A 333 -8.84 14.31 9.27
C GLY A 333 -9.10 15.80 9.44
N PHE A 334 -8.29 16.65 8.80
CA PHE A 334 -8.49 18.10 8.82
C PHE A 334 -9.85 18.51 8.26
N LEU A 335 -10.27 17.95 7.12
CA LEU A 335 -11.57 18.23 6.50
C LEU A 335 -12.73 17.76 7.38
N THR A 336 -12.58 16.62 8.04
CA THR A 336 -13.59 16.10 8.97
C THR A 336 -13.80 17.06 10.14
N ASP A 337 -12.72 17.52 10.77
CA ASP A 337 -12.78 18.38 11.95
C ASP A 337 -13.18 19.83 11.63
N SER A 338 -12.80 20.34 10.43
CA SER A 338 -13.00 21.75 10.08
C SER A 338 -14.29 22.03 9.30
N ILE A 339 -14.81 21.04 8.55
CA ILE A 339 -15.93 21.24 7.62
C ILE A 339 -17.10 20.29 7.93
N SER A 340 -16.93 19.00 7.71
CA SER A 340 -17.93 17.96 8.00
C SER A 340 -17.38 16.54 7.83
N ILE A 341 -18.08 15.57 8.40
CA ILE A 341 -17.75 14.14 8.25
C ILE A 341 -17.81 13.63 6.79
N HIS A 342 -18.53 14.33 5.92
CA HIS A 342 -18.66 13.99 4.50
C HIS A 342 -17.62 14.69 3.63
N ALA A 343 -17.00 15.79 4.10
CA ALA A 343 -16.07 16.62 3.32
C ALA A 343 -14.88 15.84 2.73
N PRO A 344 -14.24 14.88 3.46
CA PRO A 344 -13.15 14.07 2.91
C PRO A 344 -13.54 13.28 1.67
N TRP A 345 -14.78 12.78 1.62
CA TRP A 345 -15.27 11.96 0.52
C TRP A 345 -15.55 12.80 -0.74
N TYR A 346 -16.12 13.99 -0.60
CA TYR A 346 -16.27 14.95 -1.71
C TYR A 346 -14.91 15.44 -2.21
N ALA A 347 -13.99 15.77 -1.33
CA ALA A 347 -12.62 16.14 -1.71
C ALA A 347 -11.92 14.99 -2.43
N GLY A 348 -12.06 13.75 -1.93
CA GLY A 348 -11.57 12.55 -2.60
C GLY A 348 -12.15 12.37 -3.99
N ALA A 349 -13.45 12.62 -4.17
CA ALA A 349 -14.08 12.58 -5.50
C ALA A 349 -13.48 13.61 -6.47
N ILE A 350 -13.25 14.84 -6.01
CA ILE A 350 -12.60 15.89 -6.82
C ILE A 350 -11.18 15.45 -7.20
N ILE A 351 -10.38 14.97 -6.24
CA ILE A 351 -9.01 14.47 -6.47
C ILE A 351 -9.04 13.29 -7.45
N GLY A 352 -10.02 12.40 -7.33
CA GLY A 352 -10.21 11.27 -8.24
C GLY A 352 -10.49 11.73 -9.68
N VAL A 353 -11.34 12.75 -9.86
CA VAL A 353 -11.59 13.35 -11.20
C VAL A 353 -10.31 13.98 -11.75
N VAL A 354 -9.56 14.71 -10.92
CA VAL A 354 -8.26 15.29 -11.32
C VAL A 354 -7.29 14.19 -11.75
N SER A 355 -7.25 13.05 -11.03
CA SER A 355 -6.46 11.88 -11.39
C SER A 355 -6.84 11.34 -12.78
N VAL A 356 -8.14 11.21 -13.08
CA VAL A 356 -8.61 10.78 -14.40
C VAL A 356 -8.11 11.72 -15.50
N VAL A 357 -8.25 13.04 -15.32
CA VAL A 357 -7.76 14.04 -16.27
C VAL A 357 -6.24 13.97 -16.43
N ALA A 358 -5.52 13.74 -15.32
CA ALA A 358 -4.08 13.60 -15.35
C ALA A 358 -3.66 12.34 -16.13
N PHE A 359 -4.32 11.19 -15.95
CA PHE A 359 -4.09 10.00 -16.77
C PHE A 359 -4.42 10.22 -18.25
N LEU A 360 -5.51 10.92 -18.57
CA LEU A 360 -5.84 11.26 -19.95
C LEU A 360 -4.75 12.10 -20.61
N SER A 361 -4.04 12.94 -19.86
CA SER A 361 -2.93 13.74 -20.39
C SER A 361 -1.75 12.91 -20.88
N LEU A 362 -1.60 11.67 -20.41
CA LEU A 362 -0.55 10.75 -20.85
C LEU A 362 -0.71 10.27 -22.29
N ARG A 363 -1.93 10.32 -22.86
CA ARG A 363 -2.18 9.98 -24.27
C ARG A 363 -1.36 10.81 -25.25
N LYS A 364 -0.95 12.01 -24.89
CA LYS A 364 -0.10 12.88 -25.72
C LYS A 364 1.33 12.35 -25.89
N PHE A 365 1.71 11.34 -25.14
CA PHE A 365 3.04 10.72 -25.15
C PHE A 365 3.03 9.28 -25.68
N GLU A 366 1.91 8.82 -26.24
CA GLU A 366 1.92 7.59 -27.02
C GLU A 366 2.85 7.78 -28.23
N PRO A 367 3.80 6.87 -28.47
CA PRO A 367 4.50 6.84 -29.73
C PRO A 367 3.44 6.70 -30.83
N THR A 368 3.41 7.63 -31.76
CA THR A 368 2.52 7.58 -32.93
C THR A 368 2.69 6.21 -33.57
N GLU A 369 1.62 5.40 -33.53
CA GLU A 369 1.44 4.07 -34.09
C GLU A 369 2.68 3.44 -34.74
N THR A 370 3.28 2.46 -34.05
CA THR A 370 3.82 1.32 -34.79
C THR A 370 2.60 0.55 -35.27
N LYS A 371 2.20 0.80 -36.52
CA LYS A 371 1.21 0.03 -37.25
C LYS A 371 1.62 -1.43 -37.13
N LEU A 372 0.85 -2.21 -36.39
CA LEU A 372 0.85 -3.65 -36.50
C LEU A 372 0.27 -3.95 -37.90
N ALA A 373 1.18 -4.19 -38.84
CA ALA A 373 0.87 -4.87 -40.10
C ALA A 373 0.79 -6.37 -39.86
#